data_27868da0cd06063be3414073af937075
#
_entry.id   27868da0cd06063be3414073af937075
#
_cell.length_a   1.000
_cell.length_b   1.000
_cell.length_c   1.000
_cell.angle_alpha   90.00
_cell.angle_beta   90.00
_cell.angle_gamma   90.00
#
_symmetry.space_group_name_H-M   'P 1'
#
loop_
_entity.id
_entity.type
_entity.pdbx_description
1 polymer ?
#
loop_
_entity_poly.entity_id
_entity_poly.type
_entity_poly.pdbx_seq_one_letter_code
_entity_poly.pdbx_strand_id
1 'polypeptide(L)'
;MALNDFAVTRPNSQNNGVDPLALVIEEFTGLVEGTIERKSVLKGWIPVKPVKGTATLSNYAVGESTLQKLGQDGTTLDGTTNDFSKISVTVDTVVAARAIFPLLDVFQTNFDARKEVAMEHGKKIAKFYDQSFFIQAIKAAQLASSPYGSDGHYGGSTKTLALAGDADDPAKLYSAIADLFTTMEGKDVDPGTDDIMIAVKPAQFYALLQAEQIVNGEYVTADGTKINGMIFKAFGCPVIRSNNLPAGETITGHLLSNTGNSSAYDGNFSKVLATAFSPRALLAGETIPLQTKVFFDDLSKNWFVDAWLSYAVTPNRPEFAGAILLP
;
A
#
# COMPACT_ATOMS: atom_id res chain seq x y z
N MET A 1 30.80 6.19 -17.69
CA MET A 1 31.68 6.42 -16.54
C MET A 1 30.88 6.02 -15.32
N ALA A 2 31.27 4.96 -14.64
CA ALA A 2 30.52 4.47 -13.50
C ALA A 2 30.69 5.44 -12.33
N LEU A 3 29.59 5.93 -11.76
CA LEU A 3 29.55 6.82 -10.61
C LEU A 3 30.07 6.18 -9.29
N ASN A 4 30.66 5.00 -9.37
CA ASN A 4 31.10 4.22 -8.21
C ASN A 4 32.44 4.68 -7.61
N ASP A 5 33.12 5.67 -8.21
CA ASP A 5 34.45 6.09 -7.79
C ASP A 5 34.49 7.40 -6.96
N PHE A 6 33.32 7.89 -6.55
CA PHE A 6 33.29 9.10 -5.72
C PHE A 6 33.50 8.75 -4.24
N ALA A 7 34.76 8.60 -3.87
CA ALA A 7 35.12 8.63 -2.45
C ALA A 7 34.84 10.03 -1.90
N VAL A 8 33.80 10.16 -1.09
CA VAL A 8 33.51 11.39 -0.36
C VAL A 8 34.51 11.54 0.75
N THR A 9 35.65 12.17 0.45
CA THR A 9 36.57 12.63 1.47
C THR A 9 36.15 14.03 1.91
N ARG A 10 35.68 14.18 3.12
CA ARG A 10 35.47 15.49 3.75
C ARG A 10 36.80 15.99 4.25
N PRO A 11 37.45 17.01 3.61
CA PRO A 11 38.57 17.66 4.22
C PRO A 11 38.03 18.56 5.34
N ASN A 12 38.44 18.30 6.56
CA ASN A 12 38.20 19.13 7.72
C ASN A 12 36.77 19.26 8.26
N SER A 13 36.16 18.18 8.63
CA SER A 13 35.07 18.21 9.61
C SER A 13 35.57 18.40 11.05
N GLN A 14 36.69 19.08 11.23
CA GLN A 14 37.29 19.34 12.53
C GLN A 14 36.76 20.60 13.19
N ASN A 15 35.52 20.90 13.06
CA ASN A 15 34.98 22.05 13.75
C ASN A 15 34.20 21.59 14.99
N ASN A 16 34.92 21.62 16.11
CA ASN A 16 34.39 21.88 17.45
C ASN A 16 32.96 21.37 17.73
N GLY A 17 32.63 20.17 17.29
CA GLY A 17 31.45 19.42 17.76
C GLY A 17 30.11 19.69 17.07
N VAL A 18 30.03 20.62 16.12
CA VAL A 18 28.79 20.80 15.34
C VAL A 18 29.16 20.82 13.86
N ASP A 19 28.82 19.76 13.17
CA ASP A 19 28.89 19.67 11.70
C ASP A 19 27.67 20.41 11.12
N PRO A 20 27.84 21.57 10.43
CA PRO A 20 26.73 22.29 9.81
C PRO A 20 25.99 21.44 8.78
N LEU A 21 26.65 20.43 8.20
CA LEU A 21 26.06 19.48 7.29
C LEU A 21 25.13 18.48 8.01
N ALA A 22 25.42 18.14 9.26
CA ALA A 22 24.53 17.28 10.05
C ALA A 22 23.17 17.94 10.29
N LEU A 23 23.16 19.24 10.60
CA LEU A 23 21.94 20.03 10.72
C LEU A 23 21.13 20.08 9.41
N VAL A 24 21.80 20.23 8.27
CA VAL A 24 21.15 20.22 6.96
C VAL A 24 20.56 18.84 6.63
N ILE A 25 21.27 17.78 6.98
CA ILE A 25 20.80 16.39 6.79
C ILE A 25 19.57 16.10 7.66
N GLU A 26 19.60 16.51 8.93
CA GLU A 26 18.46 16.34 9.84
C GLU A 26 17.22 17.12 9.35
N GLU A 27 17.41 18.37 8.97
CA GLU A 27 16.32 19.19 8.42
C GLU A 27 15.73 18.58 7.14
N PHE A 28 16.56 18.09 6.24
CA PHE A 28 16.13 17.44 5.00
C PHE A 28 15.35 16.16 5.28
N THR A 29 15.84 15.29 6.18
CA THR A 29 15.17 14.05 6.57
C THR A 29 13.78 14.32 7.15
N GLY A 30 13.68 15.26 8.07
CA GLY A 30 12.40 15.65 8.64
C GLY A 30 11.42 16.21 7.61
N LEU A 31 11.91 16.96 6.64
CA LEU A 31 11.08 17.50 5.55
C LEU A 31 10.52 16.38 4.65
N VAL A 32 11.33 15.40 4.27
CA VAL A 32 10.90 14.28 3.42
C VAL A 32 9.88 13.41 4.17
N GLU A 33 10.14 13.05 5.41
CA GLU A 33 9.21 12.24 6.20
C GLU A 33 7.86 12.94 6.40
N GLY A 34 7.86 14.20 6.79
CA GLY A 34 6.64 14.97 6.96
C GLY A 34 5.82 15.07 5.66
N THR A 35 6.45 15.13 4.50
CA THR A 35 5.77 15.15 3.21
C THR A 35 5.17 13.78 2.87
N ILE A 36 5.87 12.70 3.15
CA ILE A 36 5.37 11.33 2.95
C ILE A 36 4.11 11.09 3.79
N GLU A 37 4.15 11.43 5.08
CA GLU A 37 3.00 11.25 5.96
C GLU A 37 1.76 12.00 5.51
N ARG A 38 1.92 13.19 4.96
CA ARG A 38 0.81 14.01 4.45
C ARG A 38 0.22 13.51 3.13
N LYS A 39 0.99 12.77 2.33
CA LYS A 39 0.60 12.40 0.95
C LYS A 39 0.27 10.93 0.80
N SER A 40 0.77 10.05 1.66
CA SER A 40 0.36 8.65 1.70
C SER A 40 -0.96 8.50 2.44
N VAL A 41 -1.84 7.69 1.90
CA VAL A 41 -3.13 7.33 2.50
C VAL A 41 -3.01 6.05 3.32
N LEU A 42 -2.09 5.17 2.96
CA LEU A 42 -1.92 3.84 3.54
C LEU A 42 -0.88 3.76 4.64
N LYS A 43 0.06 4.72 4.69
CA LYS A 43 1.10 4.75 5.72
C LYS A 43 0.46 4.91 7.11
N GLY A 44 0.80 4.02 8.01
CA GLY A 44 0.25 3.99 9.38
C GLY A 44 -1.03 3.16 9.54
N TRP A 45 -1.75 2.85 8.46
CA TRP A 45 -2.90 1.96 8.51
C TRP A 45 -2.50 0.48 8.29
N ILE A 46 -1.57 0.22 7.37
CA ILE A 46 -1.05 -1.13 7.13
C ILE A 46 0.20 -1.34 8.01
N PRO A 47 0.21 -2.35 8.88
CA PRO A 47 1.38 -2.65 9.71
C PRO A 47 2.52 -3.22 8.86
N VAL A 48 3.64 -2.54 8.83
CA VAL A 48 4.86 -3.00 8.18
C VAL A 48 5.81 -3.57 9.24
N LYS A 49 6.23 -4.82 9.06
CA LYS A 49 7.09 -5.51 10.03
C LYS A 49 8.56 -5.31 9.66
N PRO A 50 9.43 -4.93 10.63
CA PRO A 50 10.85 -4.82 10.35
C PRO A 50 11.46 -6.21 10.11
N VAL A 51 12.25 -6.33 9.04
CA VAL A 51 12.99 -7.55 8.68
C VAL A 51 14.46 -7.32 8.98
N LYS A 52 15.00 -8.03 10.01
CA LYS A 52 16.39 -7.89 10.43
C LYS A 52 17.06 -9.26 10.51
N GLY A 53 18.29 -9.36 10.02
CA GLY A 53 19.07 -10.59 10.05
C GLY A 53 18.69 -11.64 8.99
N THR A 54 17.60 -11.44 8.26
CA THR A 54 17.16 -12.28 7.12
C THR A 54 16.66 -11.38 5.99
N ALA A 55 16.57 -11.92 4.77
CA ALA A 55 15.96 -11.22 3.64
C ALA A 55 14.45 -11.47 3.53
N THR A 56 13.91 -12.43 4.28
CA THR A 56 12.52 -12.89 4.14
C THR A 56 11.74 -12.72 5.43
N LEU A 57 10.50 -12.25 5.31
CA LEU A 57 9.49 -12.27 6.35
C LEU A 57 8.50 -13.39 6.02
N SER A 58 8.23 -14.25 7.01
CA SER A 58 7.30 -15.37 6.84
C SER A 58 6.09 -15.23 7.75
N ASN A 59 4.94 -15.67 7.26
CA ASN A 59 3.74 -15.85 8.03
C ASN A 59 3.24 -17.29 7.88
N TYR A 60 2.73 -17.88 8.96
CA TYR A 60 2.23 -19.24 9.00
C TYR A 60 0.73 -19.23 9.25
N ALA A 61 0.00 -20.13 8.63
CA ALA A 61 -1.40 -20.38 8.90
C ALA A 61 -1.63 -21.87 9.15
N VAL A 62 -2.64 -22.16 9.94
CA VAL A 62 -3.08 -23.51 10.29
C VAL A 62 -4.38 -23.77 9.56
N GLY A 63 -4.55 -24.94 8.96
CA GLY A 63 -5.77 -25.38 8.34
C GLY A 63 -6.92 -25.60 9.33
N GLU A 64 -8.11 -25.78 8.83
CA GLU A 64 -9.31 -25.98 9.63
C GLU A 64 -9.26 -27.30 10.42
N SER A 65 -9.74 -27.26 11.67
CA SER A 65 -9.82 -28.43 12.53
C SER A 65 -11.12 -29.19 12.28
N THR A 66 -11.03 -30.50 12.12
CA THR A 66 -12.21 -31.36 11.99
C THR A 66 -12.76 -31.81 13.35
N LEU A 67 -14.07 -31.67 13.54
CA LEU A 67 -14.74 -32.18 14.73
C LEU A 67 -15.18 -33.63 14.52
N GLN A 68 -15.00 -34.46 15.54
CA GLN A 68 -15.41 -35.84 15.55
C GLN A 68 -16.43 -36.09 16.65
N LYS A 69 -17.41 -36.93 16.40
CA LYS A 69 -18.39 -37.34 17.38
C LYS A 69 -17.89 -38.60 18.11
N LEU A 70 -17.79 -38.52 19.42
CA LEU A 70 -17.59 -39.72 20.26
C LEU A 70 -18.91 -40.50 20.33
N GLY A 71 -18.91 -41.73 19.85
CA GLY A 71 -20.06 -42.60 19.96
C GLY A 71 -20.31 -43.09 21.39
N GLN A 72 -21.55 -43.40 21.74
CA GLN A 72 -21.89 -44.05 23.02
C GLN A 72 -21.24 -45.43 23.18
N ASP A 73 -20.80 -46.03 22.09
CA ASP A 73 -20.23 -47.37 22.03
C ASP A 73 -18.73 -47.41 22.42
N GLY A 74 -18.16 -46.27 22.84
CA GLY A 74 -16.77 -46.20 23.25
C GLY A 74 -15.74 -46.30 22.11
N THR A 75 -16.18 -46.02 20.86
CA THR A 75 -15.27 -45.92 19.71
C THR A 75 -14.23 -44.85 19.94
N THR A 76 -12.95 -45.19 19.80
CA THR A 76 -11.84 -44.27 19.92
C THR A 76 -11.90 -43.20 18.83
N LEU A 77 -11.64 -41.94 19.20
CA LEU A 77 -11.48 -40.87 18.23
C LEU A 77 -10.20 -41.07 17.43
N ASP A 78 -10.28 -41.00 16.13
CA ASP A 78 -9.12 -40.96 15.25
C ASP A 78 -8.54 -39.54 15.27
N GLY A 79 -7.23 -39.42 15.53
CA GLY A 79 -6.57 -38.11 15.45
C GLY A 79 -6.49 -37.61 14.02
N THR A 80 -6.90 -36.37 13.79
CA THR A 80 -6.66 -35.67 12.52
C THR A 80 -5.50 -34.69 12.65
N THR A 81 -4.62 -34.63 11.66
CA THR A 81 -3.54 -33.67 11.61
C THR A 81 -4.04 -32.43 10.87
N ASN A 82 -3.79 -31.25 11.46
CA ASN A 82 -4.03 -29.97 10.77
C ASN A 82 -2.82 -29.66 9.90
N ASP A 83 -3.07 -29.21 8.68
CA ASP A 83 -2.02 -28.76 7.77
C ASP A 83 -1.50 -27.38 8.16
N PHE A 84 -0.20 -27.20 8.02
CA PHE A 84 0.49 -25.92 8.25
C PHE A 84 1.01 -25.38 6.92
N SER A 85 0.60 -24.19 6.58
CA SER A 85 1.05 -23.50 5.38
C SER A 85 1.86 -22.27 5.71
N LYS A 86 2.77 -21.89 4.82
CA LYS A 86 3.69 -20.77 4.98
C LYS A 86 3.67 -19.87 3.77
N ILE A 87 3.55 -18.57 4.00
CA ILE A 87 3.81 -17.53 3.00
C ILE A 87 5.05 -16.76 3.40
N SER A 88 5.86 -16.35 2.43
CA SER A 88 7.02 -15.51 2.67
C SER A 88 7.09 -14.37 1.66
N VAL A 89 7.53 -13.21 2.14
CA VAL A 89 7.90 -12.07 1.31
C VAL A 89 9.39 -11.80 1.44
N THR A 90 10.08 -11.63 0.32
CA THR A 90 11.51 -11.33 0.28
C THR A 90 11.71 -9.86 -0.05
N VAL A 91 12.53 -9.19 0.76
CA VAL A 91 12.92 -7.79 0.52
C VAL A 91 14.29 -7.81 -0.15
N ASP A 92 14.31 -7.59 -1.45
CA ASP A 92 15.51 -7.75 -2.30
C ASP A 92 15.88 -6.48 -3.10
N THR A 93 15.06 -5.45 -3.03
CA THR A 93 15.21 -4.24 -3.83
C THR A 93 15.29 -2.99 -2.96
N VAL A 94 16.26 -2.13 -3.25
CA VAL A 94 16.36 -0.79 -2.68
C VAL A 94 15.88 0.22 -3.71
N VAL A 95 14.87 1.00 -3.34
CA VAL A 95 14.38 2.10 -4.17
C VAL A 95 15.01 3.40 -3.69
N ALA A 96 15.62 4.14 -4.60
CA ALA A 96 16.28 5.39 -4.29
C ALA A 96 15.88 6.51 -5.24
N ALA A 97 15.76 7.71 -4.70
CA ALA A 97 15.64 8.97 -5.44
C ALA A 97 16.90 9.80 -5.18
N ARG A 98 17.59 10.23 -6.24
CA ARG A 98 18.81 11.02 -6.16
C ARG A 98 18.69 12.27 -7.01
N ALA A 99 19.05 13.42 -6.44
CA ALA A 99 19.21 14.67 -7.15
C ALA A 99 20.66 15.20 -7.01
N ILE A 100 21.12 15.86 -8.04
CA ILE A 100 22.47 16.43 -8.11
C ILE A 100 22.35 17.95 -8.33
N PHE A 101 23.06 18.73 -7.52
CA PHE A 101 23.12 20.17 -7.62
C PHE A 101 24.57 20.61 -7.82
N PRO A 102 24.94 21.14 -8.99
CA PRO A 102 26.25 21.73 -9.22
C PRO A 102 26.52 22.88 -8.25
N LEU A 103 27.76 22.99 -7.77
CA LEU A 103 28.13 24.02 -6.81
C LEU A 103 27.81 25.45 -7.32
N LEU A 104 28.04 25.69 -8.61
CA LEU A 104 27.79 26.99 -9.23
C LEU A 104 26.32 27.39 -9.17
N ASP A 105 25.41 26.42 -9.46
CA ASP A 105 23.97 26.67 -9.46
C ASP A 105 23.46 26.99 -8.06
N VAL A 106 24.02 26.37 -7.03
CA VAL A 106 23.65 26.64 -5.63
C VAL A 106 24.01 28.05 -5.23
N PHE A 107 25.14 28.59 -5.73
CA PHE A 107 25.56 29.99 -5.43
C PHE A 107 24.82 31.03 -6.28
N GLN A 108 24.33 30.66 -7.45
CA GLN A 108 23.62 31.58 -8.35
C GLN A 108 22.09 31.60 -8.09
N THR A 109 21.55 30.57 -7.47
CA THR A 109 20.14 30.54 -7.11
C THR A 109 19.88 31.24 -5.78
N ASN A 110 19.04 32.24 -5.82
CA ASN A 110 18.55 32.97 -4.63
C ASN A 110 17.48 32.20 -3.85
N PHE A 111 17.27 30.92 -4.18
CA PHE A 111 16.18 30.06 -3.71
C PHE A 111 16.76 28.71 -3.22
N ASP A 112 16.25 28.20 -2.09
CA ASP A 112 16.68 26.90 -1.59
C ASP A 112 16.06 25.75 -2.41
N ALA A 113 16.64 25.48 -3.59
CA ALA A 113 16.20 24.43 -4.48
C ALA A 113 16.22 23.03 -3.84
N ARG A 114 17.06 22.81 -2.83
CA ARG A 114 17.15 21.54 -2.10
C ARG A 114 15.87 21.21 -1.35
N LYS A 115 15.23 22.22 -0.77
CA LYS A 115 13.96 22.09 -0.07
C LYS A 115 12.82 21.64 -1.00
N GLU A 116 12.73 22.24 -2.17
CA GLU A 116 11.71 21.87 -3.17
C GLU A 116 11.93 20.46 -3.73
N VAL A 117 13.19 20.08 -3.97
CA VAL A 117 13.53 18.73 -4.42
C VAL A 117 13.26 17.69 -3.33
N ALA A 118 13.54 18.02 -2.08
CA ALA A 118 13.18 17.15 -0.96
C ALA A 118 11.67 16.91 -0.89
N MET A 119 10.86 17.95 -1.07
CA MET A 119 9.40 17.81 -1.13
C MET A 119 8.95 16.97 -2.33
N GLU A 120 9.58 17.11 -3.48
CA GLU A 120 9.25 16.30 -4.66
C GLU A 120 9.65 14.83 -4.49
N HIS A 121 10.80 14.55 -3.91
CA HIS A 121 11.20 13.19 -3.55
C HIS A 121 10.21 12.57 -2.56
N GLY A 122 9.77 13.32 -1.55
CA GLY A 122 8.77 12.89 -0.61
C GLY A 122 7.44 12.54 -1.28
N LYS A 123 6.96 13.38 -2.19
CA LYS A 123 5.72 13.12 -2.96
C LYS A 123 5.83 11.87 -3.84
N LYS A 124 6.96 11.71 -4.54
CA LYS A 124 7.21 10.55 -5.40
C LYS A 124 7.28 9.24 -4.61
N ILE A 125 8.00 9.24 -3.50
CA ILE A 125 8.12 8.06 -2.63
C ILE A 125 6.76 7.71 -2.02
N ALA A 126 5.98 8.71 -1.57
CA ALA A 126 4.64 8.50 -1.03
C ALA A 126 3.69 7.89 -2.08
N LYS A 127 3.70 8.41 -3.31
CA LYS A 127 2.92 7.86 -4.41
C LYS A 127 3.34 6.42 -4.73
N PHE A 128 4.62 6.17 -4.81
CA PHE A 128 5.18 4.85 -5.10
C PHE A 128 4.81 3.83 -4.01
N TYR A 129 4.88 4.25 -2.73
CA TYR A 129 4.48 3.42 -1.60
C TYR A 129 3.01 3.03 -1.70
N ASP A 130 2.10 3.99 -1.80
CA ASP A 130 0.67 3.70 -1.92
C ASP A 130 0.36 2.81 -3.13
N GLN A 131 0.96 3.11 -4.29
CA GLN A 131 0.73 2.35 -5.52
C GLN A 131 1.12 0.88 -5.37
N SER A 132 2.27 0.59 -4.75
CA SER A 132 2.72 -0.78 -4.55
C SER A 132 1.79 -1.59 -3.64
N PHE A 133 1.24 -0.97 -2.59
CA PHE A 133 0.26 -1.59 -1.71
C PHE A 133 -1.08 -1.83 -2.40
N PHE A 134 -1.57 -0.85 -3.16
CA PHE A 134 -2.80 -1.03 -3.95
C PHE A 134 -2.67 -2.13 -5.01
N ILE A 135 -1.52 -2.23 -5.68
CA ILE A 135 -1.25 -3.33 -6.63
C ILE A 135 -1.41 -4.69 -5.95
N GLN A 136 -0.79 -4.86 -4.78
CA GLN A 136 -0.86 -6.13 -4.07
C GLN A 136 -2.26 -6.40 -3.49
N ALA A 137 -2.99 -5.37 -3.06
CA ALA A 137 -4.38 -5.50 -2.62
C ALA A 137 -5.30 -5.96 -3.76
N ILE A 138 -5.16 -5.38 -4.96
CA ILE A 138 -5.92 -5.80 -6.13
C ILE A 138 -5.56 -7.23 -6.54
N LYS A 139 -4.27 -7.56 -6.54
CA LYS A 139 -3.83 -8.94 -6.82
C LYS A 139 -4.36 -9.93 -5.80
N ALA A 140 -4.36 -9.59 -4.51
CA ALA A 140 -4.98 -10.39 -3.47
C ALA A 140 -6.48 -10.63 -3.77
N ALA A 141 -7.21 -9.58 -4.13
CA ALA A 141 -8.62 -9.70 -4.51
C ALA A 141 -8.87 -10.61 -5.73
N GLN A 142 -7.93 -10.67 -6.65
CA GLN A 142 -8.03 -11.47 -7.88
C GLN A 142 -7.53 -12.92 -7.72
N LEU A 143 -6.95 -13.28 -6.58
CA LEU A 143 -6.53 -14.66 -6.33
C LEU A 143 -7.75 -15.57 -6.17
N ALA A 144 -7.85 -16.59 -7.02
CA ALA A 144 -8.95 -17.55 -6.98
C ALA A 144 -8.91 -18.48 -5.75
N SER A 145 -7.71 -18.74 -5.21
CA SER A 145 -7.50 -19.58 -4.03
C SER A 145 -6.53 -18.91 -3.07
N SER A 146 -6.60 -19.26 -1.80
CA SER A 146 -5.66 -18.80 -0.82
C SER A 146 -4.28 -19.40 -1.04
N PRO A 147 -3.18 -18.63 -0.87
CA PRO A 147 -1.81 -19.16 -0.85
C PRO A 147 -1.56 -20.14 0.30
N TYR A 148 -2.43 -20.18 1.31
CA TYR A 148 -2.37 -21.13 2.43
C TYR A 148 -3.05 -22.46 2.17
N GLY A 149 -3.62 -22.67 0.96
CA GLY A 149 -4.41 -23.85 0.64
C GLY A 149 -5.91 -23.60 0.75
N SER A 150 -6.70 -24.68 0.74
CA SER A 150 -8.17 -24.60 0.73
C SER A 150 -8.82 -24.91 2.09
N ASP A 151 -8.05 -25.33 3.09
CA ASP A 151 -8.55 -25.71 4.41
C ASP A 151 -8.83 -24.49 5.29
N GLY A 152 -10.08 -24.01 5.29
CA GLY A 152 -10.50 -22.84 6.07
C GLY A 152 -9.90 -21.51 5.57
N HIS A 153 -9.30 -21.49 4.39
CA HIS A 153 -8.74 -20.31 3.75
C HIS A 153 -9.33 -20.11 2.36
N TYR A 154 -9.77 -18.90 2.07
CA TYR A 154 -10.46 -18.55 0.83
C TYR A 154 -9.62 -17.64 -0.06
N GLY A 155 -9.89 -17.67 -1.36
CA GLY A 155 -9.36 -16.68 -2.30
C GLY A 155 -9.98 -15.30 -2.12
N GLY A 156 -9.49 -14.33 -2.85
CA GLY A 156 -10.03 -12.98 -2.90
C GLY A 156 -11.44 -12.92 -3.47
N SER A 157 -12.07 -11.75 -3.38
CA SER A 157 -13.43 -11.54 -3.88
C SER A 157 -13.43 -10.53 -5.02
N THR A 158 -14.13 -10.82 -6.11
CA THR A 158 -14.27 -9.88 -7.23
C THR A 158 -15.73 -9.75 -7.64
N LYS A 159 -16.15 -8.53 -7.94
CA LYS A 159 -17.45 -8.26 -8.56
C LYS A 159 -17.22 -7.52 -9.87
N THR A 160 -17.73 -8.10 -10.97
CA THR A 160 -17.68 -7.47 -12.28
C THR A 160 -19.01 -6.75 -12.55
N LEU A 161 -18.96 -5.50 -13.00
CA LEU A 161 -20.13 -4.75 -13.45
C LEU A 161 -20.69 -5.36 -14.73
N ALA A 162 -21.98 -5.18 -14.97
CA ALA A 162 -22.64 -5.70 -16.15
C ALA A 162 -22.25 -4.95 -17.44
N LEU A 163 -22.15 -3.62 -17.34
CA LEU A 163 -21.79 -2.74 -18.45
C LEU A 163 -20.67 -1.79 -18.03
N ALA A 164 -19.86 -1.37 -18.99
CA ALA A 164 -18.80 -0.38 -18.74
C ALA A 164 -19.35 0.98 -18.27
N GLY A 165 -20.52 1.39 -18.75
CA GLY A 165 -21.21 2.62 -18.35
C GLY A 165 -21.75 2.60 -16.92
N ASP A 166 -21.90 1.42 -16.29
CA ASP A 166 -22.32 1.28 -14.90
C ASP A 166 -21.28 1.87 -13.92
N ALA A 167 -20.06 2.13 -14.38
CA ALA A 167 -19.00 2.75 -13.60
C ALA A 167 -19.29 4.20 -13.17
N ASP A 168 -20.14 4.88 -13.91
CA ASP A 168 -20.54 6.27 -13.63
C ASP A 168 -21.95 6.36 -13.01
N ASP A 169 -22.64 5.23 -12.87
CA ASP A 169 -23.97 5.15 -12.26
C ASP A 169 -23.83 4.94 -10.74
N PRO A 170 -24.25 5.93 -9.93
CA PRO A 170 -24.17 5.86 -8.46
C PRO A 170 -24.86 4.63 -7.85
N ALA A 171 -26.06 4.29 -8.33
CA ALA A 171 -26.85 3.18 -7.80
C ALA A 171 -26.22 1.84 -8.14
N LYS A 172 -25.65 1.69 -9.32
CA LYS A 172 -24.95 0.48 -9.75
C LYS A 172 -23.65 0.25 -8.99
N LEU A 173 -22.88 1.31 -8.77
CA LEU A 173 -21.67 1.24 -7.96
C LEU A 173 -21.97 0.87 -6.52
N TYR A 174 -23.01 1.46 -5.93
CA TYR A 174 -23.43 1.13 -4.58
C TYR A 174 -23.89 -0.33 -4.45
N SER A 175 -24.71 -0.80 -5.40
CA SER A 175 -25.10 -2.20 -5.48
C SER A 175 -23.91 -3.16 -5.67
N ALA A 176 -22.92 -2.78 -6.48
CA ALA A 176 -21.72 -3.58 -6.67
C ALA A 176 -20.88 -3.72 -5.39
N ILE A 177 -20.83 -2.68 -4.55
CA ILE A 177 -20.18 -2.75 -3.22
C ILE A 177 -20.95 -3.71 -2.31
N ALA A 178 -22.29 -3.63 -2.29
CA ALA A 178 -23.12 -4.55 -1.51
C ALA A 178 -22.93 -6.02 -1.93
N ASP A 179 -22.92 -6.29 -3.24
CA ASP A 179 -22.68 -7.62 -3.78
C ASP A 179 -21.28 -8.15 -3.46
N LEU A 180 -20.27 -7.27 -3.51
CA LEU A 180 -18.91 -7.61 -3.12
C LEU A 180 -18.85 -8.01 -1.66
N PHE A 181 -19.47 -7.23 -0.77
CA PHE A 181 -19.50 -7.52 0.66
C PHE A 181 -20.28 -8.80 0.97
N THR A 182 -21.40 -9.03 0.31
CA THR A 182 -22.10 -10.32 0.40
C THR A 182 -21.20 -11.52 0.05
N THR A 183 -20.33 -11.34 -0.95
CA THR A 183 -19.35 -12.39 -1.32
C THR A 183 -18.26 -12.56 -0.25
N MET A 184 -17.85 -11.46 0.39
CA MET A 184 -16.83 -11.49 1.47
C MET A 184 -17.42 -12.11 2.75
N GLU A 185 -18.63 -11.74 3.12
CA GLU A 185 -19.35 -12.33 4.26
C GLU A 185 -19.60 -13.84 4.08
N GLY A 186 -19.85 -14.29 2.84
CA GLY A 186 -19.91 -15.70 2.53
C GLY A 186 -18.58 -16.46 2.73
N LYS A 187 -17.50 -15.77 3.01
CA LYS A 187 -16.17 -16.29 3.38
C LYS A 187 -15.80 -15.98 4.84
N ASP A 188 -16.79 -15.71 5.67
CA ASP A 188 -16.64 -15.37 7.10
C ASP A 188 -15.81 -14.09 7.35
N VAL A 189 -15.84 -13.14 6.41
CA VAL A 189 -15.22 -11.82 6.58
C VAL A 189 -16.32 -10.79 6.80
N ASP A 190 -16.33 -10.13 7.95
CA ASP A 190 -17.30 -9.07 8.28
C ASP A 190 -16.72 -7.68 7.94
N PRO A 191 -17.23 -7.01 6.89
CA PRO A 191 -16.75 -5.69 6.51
C PRO A 191 -16.84 -4.65 7.61
N GLY A 192 -17.79 -4.78 8.52
CA GLY A 192 -18.00 -3.82 9.60
C GLY A 192 -17.00 -3.92 10.76
N THR A 193 -16.45 -5.13 11.00
CA THR A 193 -15.55 -5.40 12.14
C THR A 193 -14.10 -5.65 11.76
N ASP A 194 -13.82 -6.01 10.51
CA ASP A 194 -12.48 -6.40 10.04
C ASP A 194 -11.65 -5.25 9.46
N ASP A 195 -11.95 -3.99 9.83
CA ASP A 195 -11.22 -2.80 9.41
C ASP A 195 -11.04 -2.70 7.88
N ILE A 196 -12.10 -2.99 7.12
CA ILE A 196 -12.07 -2.90 5.67
C ILE A 196 -12.17 -1.44 5.23
N MET A 197 -11.32 -1.04 4.31
CA MET A 197 -11.31 0.26 3.67
C MET A 197 -11.56 0.11 2.17
N ILE A 198 -12.44 0.94 1.63
CA ILE A 198 -12.74 0.98 0.19
C ILE A 198 -11.95 2.11 -0.43
N ALA A 199 -11.08 1.79 -1.40
CA ALA A 199 -10.32 2.75 -2.16
C ALA A 199 -10.88 2.88 -3.58
N VAL A 200 -11.16 4.11 -3.99
CA VAL A 200 -11.71 4.44 -5.31
C VAL A 200 -10.96 5.61 -5.94
N LYS A 201 -11.04 5.76 -7.26
CA LYS A 201 -10.59 7.00 -7.93
C LYS A 201 -11.56 8.16 -7.63
N PRO A 202 -11.10 9.42 -7.75
CA PRO A 202 -11.95 10.58 -7.47
C PRO A 202 -13.26 10.60 -8.28
N ALA A 203 -13.26 10.16 -9.52
CA ALA A 203 -14.47 10.11 -10.36
C ALA A 203 -15.55 9.23 -9.71
N GLN A 204 -15.22 8.01 -9.35
CA GLN A 204 -16.13 7.06 -8.70
C GLN A 204 -16.52 7.50 -7.29
N PHE A 205 -15.62 8.20 -6.57
CA PHE A 205 -15.94 8.77 -5.27
C PHE A 205 -17.06 9.81 -5.36
N TYR A 206 -16.95 10.74 -6.31
CA TYR A 206 -17.99 11.77 -6.51
C TYR A 206 -19.27 11.19 -7.11
N ALA A 207 -19.19 10.14 -7.93
CA ALA A 207 -20.37 9.41 -8.38
C ALA A 207 -21.09 8.77 -7.19
N LEU A 208 -20.38 8.05 -6.32
CA LEU A 208 -20.95 7.43 -5.12
C LEU A 208 -21.63 8.45 -4.18
N LEU A 209 -21.07 9.66 -4.04
CA LEU A 209 -21.70 10.72 -3.23
C LEU A 209 -23.06 11.19 -3.76
N GLN A 210 -23.37 10.92 -5.03
CA GLN A 210 -24.66 11.26 -5.66
C GLN A 210 -25.71 10.16 -5.49
N ALA A 211 -25.33 8.99 -4.93
CA ALA A 211 -26.28 7.91 -4.71
C ALA A 211 -27.33 8.32 -3.68
N GLU A 212 -28.61 8.18 -4.02
CA GLU A 212 -29.74 8.55 -3.16
C GLU A 212 -29.73 7.83 -1.80
N GLN A 213 -29.25 6.59 -1.77
CA GLN A 213 -29.14 5.78 -0.57
C GLN A 213 -28.20 6.40 0.48
N ILE A 214 -27.24 7.19 0.03
CA ILE A 214 -26.25 7.86 0.89
C ILE A 214 -26.74 9.21 1.37
N VAL A 215 -27.47 9.93 0.51
CA VAL A 215 -27.94 11.29 0.81
C VAL A 215 -29.03 11.29 1.89
N ASN A 216 -29.76 10.20 2.03
CA ASN A 216 -30.95 10.14 2.89
C ASN A 216 -30.70 9.74 4.36
N GLY A 217 -29.52 9.28 4.76
CA GLY A 217 -29.34 8.70 6.10
C GLY A 217 -28.34 9.34 7.03
N GLU A 218 -27.21 9.84 6.54
CA GLU A 218 -26.10 10.20 7.42
C GLU A 218 -25.64 11.68 7.36
N TYR A 219 -26.19 12.49 6.46
CA TYR A 219 -25.75 13.87 6.25
C TYR A 219 -26.72 14.96 6.72
N VAL A 220 -27.80 14.57 7.38
CA VAL A 220 -28.76 15.52 7.95
C VAL A 220 -28.69 15.43 9.46
N THR A 221 -28.23 16.49 10.11
CA THR A 221 -28.36 16.63 11.57
C THR A 221 -29.83 16.75 11.95
N ALA A 222 -30.18 16.49 13.23
CA ALA A 222 -31.53 16.63 13.76
C ALA A 222 -32.17 18.01 13.46
N ASP A 223 -31.36 19.03 13.20
CA ASP A 223 -31.76 20.39 12.82
C ASP A 223 -31.89 20.63 11.31
N GLY A 224 -31.76 19.59 10.48
CA GLY A 224 -31.87 19.71 9.03
C GLY A 224 -30.65 20.33 8.31
N THR A 225 -29.55 20.58 9.04
CA THR A 225 -28.33 21.15 8.47
C THR A 225 -27.50 20.07 7.78
N LYS A 226 -27.20 20.25 6.51
CA LYS A 226 -26.31 19.34 5.78
C LYS A 226 -24.89 19.46 6.30
N ILE A 227 -24.32 18.37 6.78
CA ILE A 227 -22.92 18.32 7.21
C ILE A 227 -22.04 18.22 5.96
N ASN A 228 -21.25 19.25 5.67
CA ASN A 228 -20.21 19.22 4.64
C ASN A 228 -19.00 18.39 5.09
N GLY A 229 -19.20 17.11 5.37
CA GLY A 229 -18.13 16.20 5.74
C GLY A 229 -17.57 15.45 4.52
N MET A 230 -16.28 15.51 4.29
CA MET A 230 -15.59 14.72 3.27
C MET A 230 -15.34 13.26 3.70
N ILE A 231 -15.86 12.83 4.82
CA ILE A 231 -15.74 11.45 5.31
C ILE A 231 -17.00 10.71 4.91
N PHE A 232 -16.84 9.79 3.99
CA PHE A 232 -17.93 8.97 3.51
C PHE A 232 -17.71 7.52 3.93
N LYS A 233 -18.77 6.89 4.47
CA LYS A 233 -18.79 5.47 4.80
C LYS A 233 -19.86 4.77 3.96
N ALA A 234 -19.51 3.66 3.35
CA ALA A 234 -20.44 2.76 2.71
C ALA A 234 -20.51 1.45 3.50
N PHE A 235 -21.70 1.04 3.95
CA PHE A 235 -21.88 -0.16 4.78
C PHE A 235 -20.97 -0.21 6.02
N GLY A 236 -20.77 0.94 6.69
CA GLY A 236 -19.88 1.04 7.84
C GLY A 236 -18.39 1.19 7.53
N CYS A 237 -17.95 0.89 6.31
CA CYS A 237 -16.57 0.96 5.88
C CYS A 237 -16.19 2.36 5.36
N PRO A 238 -15.02 2.90 5.71
CA PRO A 238 -14.58 4.18 5.17
C PRO A 238 -14.27 4.05 3.67
N VAL A 239 -14.75 5.02 2.89
CA VAL A 239 -14.42 5.16 1.46
C VAL A 239 -13.40 6.27 1.30
N ILE A 240 -12.27 5.92 0.73
CA ILE A 240 -11.19 6.87 0.45
C ILE A 240 -11.05 7.09 -1.05
N ARG A 241 -10.66 8.31 -1.41
CA ARG A 241 -10.29 8.65 -2.78
C ARG A 241 -8.78 8.73 -2.91
N SER A 242 -8.22 8.05 -3.90
CA SER A 242 -6.79 8.12 -4.18
C SER A 242 -6.50 8.06 -5.67
N ASN A 243 -5.67 9.01 -6.15
CA ASN A 243 -5.11 8.94 -7.49
C ASN A 243 -3.96 7.93 -7.60
N ASN A 244 -3.48 7.41 -6.46
CA ASN A 244 -2.40 6.42 -6.43
C ASN A 244 -2.93 4.99 -6.71
N LEU A 245 -4.26 4.80 -6.69
CA LEU A 245 -4.90 3.56 -7.09
C LEU A 245 -4.67 3.31 -8.59
N PRO A 246 -4.07 2.18 -9.02
CA PRO A 246 -3.76 1.88 -10.42
C PRO A 246 -4.98 1.43 -11.23
N ALA A 247 -6.17 1.90 -10.89
CA ALA A 247 -7.41 1.58 -11.59
C ALA A 247 -7.42 2.18 -13.00
N GLY A 248 -7.77 1.38 -14.01
CA GLY A 248 -7.78 1.80 -15.41
C GLY A 248 -6.39 1.85 -16.07
N GLU A 249 -5.34 1.33 -15.44
CA GLU A 249 -3.96 1.41 -15.91
C GLU A 249 -3.33 0.01 -16.10
N THR A 250 -2.35 -0.08 -16.99
CA THR A 250 -1.45 -1.24 -17.10
C THR A 250 -0.08 -0.84 -16.60
N ILE A 251 0.45 -1.57 -15.61
CA ILE A 251 1.76 -1.31 -15.02
C ILE A 251 2.73 -2.37 -15.51
N THR A 252 3.84 -1.92 -16.07
CA THR A 252 4.94 -2.76 -16.53
C THR A 252 6.27 -2.17 -16.07
N GLY A 253 7.20 -3.01 -15.62
CA GLY A 253 8.52 -2.57 -15.17
C GLY A 253 8.46 -1.76 -13.87
N HIS A 254 7.60 -2.11 -12.95
CA HIS A 254 7.57 -1.49 -11.62
C HIS A 254 8.88 -1.73 -10.88
N LEU A 255 9.42 -0.73 -10.17
CA LEU A 255 10.77 -0.78 -9.57
C LEU A 255 10.97 -1.93 -8.56
N LEU A 256 9.91 -2.41 -7.93
CA LEU A 256 9.95 -3.58 -7.06
C LEU A 256 9.75 -4.91 -7.82
N SER A 257 9.45 -4.87 -9.12
CA SER A 257 9.32 -6.06 -9.96
C SER A 257 10.70 -6.53 -10.40
N ASN A 258 10.99 -7.81 -10.20
CA ASN A 258 12.22 -8.45 -10.68
C ASN A 258 11.96 -9.92 -11.02
N THR A 259 12.97 -10.60 -11.55
CA THR A 259 12.88 -12.03 -11.89
C THR A 259 12.67 -12.92 -10.66
N GLY A 260 13.22 -12.54 -9.50
CA GLY A 260 13.11 -13.30 -8.24
C GLY A 260 11.70 -13.34 -7.70
N ASN A 261 10.92 -12.26 -7.90
CA ASN A 261 9.51 -12.18 -7.49
C ASN A 261 8.52 -12.37 -8.64
N SER A 262 8.98 -12.86 -9.81
CA SER A 262 8.15 -13.12 -11.00
C SER A 262 7.35 -11.88 -11.43
N SER A 263 7.95 -10.70 -11.38
CA SER A 263 7.32 -9.40 -11.70
C SER A 263 6.05 -9.17 -10.89
N ALA A 264 6.13 -9.42 -9.58
CA ALA A 264 4.96 -9.41 -8.67
C ALA A 264 4.18 -8.10 -8.64
N TYR A 265 4.77 -6.97 -9.03
CA TYR A 265 4.11 -5.67 -9.04
C TYR A 265 3.65 -5.21 -10.43
N ASP A 266 3.92 -5.98 -11.47
CA ASP A 266 3.43 -5.71 -12.82
C ASP A 266 2.05 -6.36 -13.03
N GLY A 267 1.19 -5.72 -13.80
CA GLY A 267 -0.13 -6.27 -14.10
C GLY A 267 -1.01 -5.33 -14.91
N ASN A 268 -2.08 -5.91 -15.45
CA ASN A 268 -3.11 -5.14 -16.15
C ASN A 268 -4.28 -4.85 -15.20
N PHE A 269 -4.39 -3.60 -14.79
CA PHE A 269 -5.45 -3.10 -13.92
C PHE A 269 -6.47 -2.23 -14.67
N SER A 270 -6.50 -2.31 -16.02
CA SER A 270 -7.38 -1.50 -16.86
C SER A 270 -8.86 -1.70 -16.55
N LYS A 271 -9.24 -2.86 -16.07
CA LYS A 271 -10.61 -3.20 -15.69
C LYS A 271 -10.95 -2.92 -14.22
N VAL A 272 -9.99 -2.53 -13.41
CA VAL A 272 -10.22 -2.27 -11.97
C VAL A 272 -10.86 -0.90 -11.79
N LEU A 273 -11.91 -0.81 -10.98
CA LEU A 273 -12.58 0.44 -10.59
C LEU A 273 -12.32 0.81 -9.14
N ALA A 274 -12.46 -0.17 -8.25
CA ALA A 274 -12.33 0.01 -6.82
C ALA A 274 -11.67 -1.23 -6.19
N THR A 275 -11.07 -1.04 -5.03
CA THR A 275 -10.59 -2.13 -4.19
C THR A 275 -11.06 -1.91 -2.76
N ALA A 276 -11.49 -2.99 -2.11
CA ALA A 276 -11.85 -3.01 -0.70
C ALA A 276 -10.92 -4.01 0.00
N PHE A 277 -10.19 -3.60 1.01
CA PHE A 277 -9.29 -4.52 1.70
C PHE A 277 -9.03 -4.12 3.15
N SER A 278 -8.66 -5.09 3.95
CA SER A 278 -8.18 -4.94 5.32
C SER A 278 -6.64 -5.01 5.36
N PRO A 279 -5.97 -4.42 6.36
CA PRO A 279 -4.55 -4.62 6.59
C PRO A 279 -4.12 -6.09 6.68
N ARG A 280 -5.03 -6.98 7.09
CA ARG A 280 -4.79 -8.44 7.17
C ARG A 280 -4.60 -9.11 5.80
N ALA A 281 -5.11 -8.49 4.73
CA ALA A 281 -4.98 -9.01 3.37
C ALA A 281 -3.53 -9.05 2.88
N LEU A 282 -2.65 -8.22 3.47
CA LEU A 282 -1.29 -8.01 3.01
C LEU A 282 -0.26 -8.38 4.07
N LEU A 283 0.87 -8.91 3.63
CA LEU A 283 2.08 -9.09 4.42
C LEU A 283 3.13 -8.12 3.90
N ALA A 284 3.51 -7.16 4.73
CA ALA A 284 4.50 -6.15 4.39
C ALA A 284 5.72 -6.25 5.30
N GLY A 285 6.91 -6.28 4.69
CA GLY A 285 8.19 -6.28 5.38
C GLY A 285 9.08 -5.13 4.94
N GLU A 286 9.78 -4.51 5.86
CA GLU A 286 10.73 -3.43 5.62
C GLU A 286 12.09 -3.79 6.19
N THR A 287 13.15 -3.69 5.38
CA THR A 287 14.52 -3.91 5.82
C THR A 287 15.22 -2.59 6.09
N ILE A 288 15.04 -1.61 5.21
CA ILE A 288 15.60 -0.26 5.34
C ILE A 288 14.44 0.72 5.40
N PRO A 289 14.19 1.37 6.56
CA PRO A 289 13.22 2.45 6.63
C PRO A 289 13.68 3.61 5.75
N LEU A 290 12.77 4.53 5.46
CA LEU A 290 13.12 5.71 4.69
C LEU A 290 14.30 6.43 5.33
N GLN A 291 15.37 6.54 4.58
CA GLN A 291 16.58 7.29 4.96
C GLN A 291 16.86 8.36 3.93
N THR A 292 17.42 9.46 4.41
CA THR A 292 17.83 10.56 3.57
C THR A 292 19.24 10.99 3.93
N LYS A 293 19.99 11.44 2.92
CA LYS A 293 21.34 11.95 3.10
C LYS A 293 21.59 13.09 2.13
N VAL A 294 22.14 14.18 2.66
CA VAL A 294 22.67 15.27 1.86
C VAL A 294 24.18 15.29 2.07
N PHE A 295 24.94 15.26 1.00
CA PHE A 295 26.40 15.32 1.08
C PHE A 295 26.99 16.09 -0.09
N PHE A 296 28.12 16.69 0.15
CA PHE A 296 28.92 17.37 -0.84
C PHE A 296 30.05 16.46 -1.30
N ASP A 297 30.19 16.29 -2.60
CA ASP A 297 31.30 15.54 -3.19
C ASP A 297 32.39 16.50 -3.65
N ASP A 298 33.56 16.37 -3.03
CA ASP A 298 34.69 17.22 -3.32
C ASP A 298 35.34 16.94 -4.69
N LEU A 299 35.12 15.75 -5.26
CA LEU A 299 35.67 15.42 -6.56
C LEU A 299 34.88 16.07 -7.69
N SER A 300 33.56 15.93 -7.68
CA SER A 300 32.68 16.46 -8.70
C SER A 300 32.20 17.88 -8.43
N LYS A 301 32.49 18.42 -7.22
CA LYS A 301 31.99 19.74 -6.75
C LYS A 301 30.48 19.87 -6.86
N ASN A 302 29.75 18.77 -6.55
CA ASN A 302 28.31 18.71 -6.58
C ASN A 302 27.74 18.37 -5.20
N TRP A 303 26.55 18.90 -4.91
CA TRP A 303 25.72 18.45 -3.81
C TRP A 303 24.83 17.32 -4.26
N PHE A 304 24.77 16.26 -3.47
CA PHE A 304 23.87 15.13 -3.67
C PHE A 304 22.80 15.12 -2.59
N VAL A 305 21.58 14.92 -3.02
CA VAL A 305 20.41 14.78 -2.16
C VAL A 305 19.80 13.41 -2.45
N ASP A 306 19.95 12.49 -1.52
CA ASP A 306 19.51 11.10 -1.65
C ASP A 306 18.37 10.79 -0.68
N ALA A 307 17.39 10.05 -1.15
CA ALA A 307 16.37 9.42 -0.32
C ALA A 307 16.22 7.96 -0.77
N TRP A 308 16.23 7.00 0.16
CA TRP A 308 16.11 5.58 -0.17
C TRP A 308 15.35 4.81 0.89
N LEU A 309 14.72 3.72 0.47
CA LEU A 309 14.01 2.77 1.32
C LEU A 309 14.05 1.37 0.69
N SER A 310 13.79 0.33 1.51
CA SER A 310 13.70 -1.04 1.03
C SER A 310 12.57 -1.76 1.76
N TYR A 311 11.54 -2.15 1.03
CA TYR A 311 10.38 -2.88 1.54
C TYR A 311 9.83 -3.80 0.46
N ALA A 312 9.02 -4.75 0.88
CA ALA A 312 8.26 -5.59 -0.02
C ALA A 312 6.89 -5.93 0.58
N VAL A 313 5.93 -6.16 -0.28
CA VAL A 313 4.54 -6.48 0.07
C VAL A 313 4.07 -7.66 -0.76
N THR A 314 3.33 -8.58 -0.15
CA THR A 314 2.73 -9.71 -0.83
C THR A 314 1.30 -9.95 -0.32
N PRO A 315 0.40 -10.54 -1.11
CA PRO A 315 -0.88 -11.04 -0.61
C PRO A 315 -0.66 -12.04 0.53
N ASN A 316 -1.40 -11.86 1.62
CA ASN A 316 -1.34 -12.72 2.80
C ASN A 316 -2.62 -13.53 2.94
N ARG A 317 -3.71 -12.86 3.27
CA ARG A 317 -5.05 -13.46 3.43
C ARG A 317 -6.00 -12.85 2.40
N PRO A 318 -6.11 -13.45 1.21
CA PRO A 318 -6.88 -12.88 0.10
C PRO A 318 -8.36 -12.71 0.39
N GLU A 319 -8.93 -13.51 1.29
CA GLU A 319 -10.33 -13.41 1.71
C GLU A 319 -10.70 -12.01 2.24
N PHE A 320 -9.73 -11.28 2.82
CA PHE A 320 -9.88 -9.90 3.29
C PHE A 320 -9.70 -8.85 2.19
N ALA A 321 -9.62 -9.25 0.94
CA ALA A 321 -9.48 -8.35 -0.21
C ALA A 321 -10.59 -8.56 -1.22
N GLY A 322 -11.13 -7.46 -1.73
CA GLY A 322 -12.14 -7.42 -2.78
C GLY A 322 -11.83 -6.38 -3.84
N ALA A 323 -12.29 -6.61 -5.06
CA ALA A 323 -12.16 -5.66 -6.16
C ALA A 323 -13.44 -5.59 -6.99
N ILE A 324 -13.77 -4.38 -7.46
CA ILE A 324 -14.84 -4.14 -8.44
C ILE A 324 -14.19 -3.95 -9.79
N LEU A 325 -14.65 -4.71 -10.77
CA LEU A 325 -14.08 -4.78 -12.11
C LEU A 325 -15.09 -4.30 -13.16
N LEU A 326 -14.57 -3.73 -14.24
CA LEU A 326 -15.29 -3.55 -15.50
C LEU A 326 -15.42 -4.89 -16.24
N PRO A 327 -16.43 -5.04 -17.10
CA PRO A 327 -16.63 -6.24 -17.92
C PRO A 327 -15.50 -6.52 -18.92
#